data_16cd3844d06e9bff4664e86a5e39feaa
#
_entry.id   16cd3844d06e9bff4664e86a5e39feaa
#
_cell.length_a   1.000
_cell.length_b   1.000
_cell.length_c   1.000
_cell.angle_alpha   90.00
_cell.angle_beta   90.00
_cell.angle_gamma   90.00
#
_symmetry.space_group_name_H-M   'P 1'
#
loop_
_entity.id
_entity.type
_entity.pdbx_description
1 polymer ?
#
loop_
_entity_poly.entity_id
_entity_poly.type
_entity_poly.pdbx_seq_one_letter_code
_entity_poly.pdbx_strand_id
1 'polypeptide(L)'
;MKEQGIDFDKNIDMTCPESKKALNWYIKGLKEGYLQIASANGYLSTDFGHQKVAMFISTCASEAYVKMGMGKNKFNYGVAPRPSKYNVQQGTDIYMFNKGTAEQKSAAFMFIKFMLSKRNQLKLAHATGYMPVLNSILKSDDYKCSKDSKVAGILDKTTANIYNLKISKNENAAYFQLKSSMQAILSAAKKGDSVVPVIKANQLKLAHCWKQ
;
A
#
# COMPACT_ATOMS: atom_id res chain seq x y z
N MET A 1 0.30 1.82 13.59
CA MET A 1 -0.99 1.74 14.33
C MET A 1 -1.35 0.28 14.64
N LYS A 2 -1.52 -0.62 13.70
CA LYS A 2 -1.84 -2.05 13.98
C LYS A 2 -0.84 -2.70 14.95
N GLU A 3 0.46 -2.45 14.78
CA GLU A 3 1.50 -2.92 15.69
C GLU A 3 1.43 -2.31 17.09
N GLN A 4 0.71 -1.23 17.26
CA GLN A 4 0.45 -0.59 18.54
C GLN A 4 -0.88 -1.05 19.17
N GLY A 5 -1.52 -2.09 18.64
CA GLY A 5 -2.74 -2.68 19.17
C GLY A 5 -4.05 -2.05 18.70
N ILE A 6 -4.01 -1.13 17.73
CA ILE A 6 -5.25 -0.52 17.20
C ILE A 6 -6.03 -1.53 16.38
N ASP A 7 -7.27 -1.69 16.74
CA ASP A 7 -8.27 -2.50 16.03
C ASP A 7 -9.02 -1.62 15.01
N PHE A 8 -8.59 -1.73 13.74
CA PHE A 8 -9.23 -0.99 12.65
C PHE A 8 -10.67 -1.41 12.38
N ASP A 9 -11.10 -2.55 12.91
CA ASP A 9 -12.47 -3.01 12.74
C ASP A 9 -13.46 -2.23 13.61
N LYS A 10 -12.97 -1.57 14.65
CA LYS A 10 -13.81 -0.80 15.58
C LYS A 10 -13.83 0.68 15.23
N ASN A 11 -12.68 1.29 15.16
CA ASN A 11 -12.54 2.73 14.90
C ASN A 11 -11.09 3.10 14.61
N ILE A 12 -10.88 4.12 13.78
CA ILE A 12 -9.57 4.76 13.63
C ILE A 12 -9.59 6.06 14.46
N ASP A 13 -9.02 5.98 15.66
CA ASP A 13 -8.86 7.13 16.54
C ASP A 13 -7.40 7.61 16.53
N MET A 14 -7.16 8.78 15.89
CA MET A 14 -5.84 9.41 15.84
C MET A 14 -5.45 10.08 17.17
N THR A 15 -6.39 10.21 18.12
CA THR A 15 -6.15 10.90 19.41
C THR A 15 -5.76 9.95 20.53
N CYS A 16 -5.94 8.63 20.34
CA CYS A 16 -5.56 7.64 21.34
C CYS A 16 -4.02 7.54 21.50
N PRO A 17 -3.51 7.07 22.64
CA PRO A 17 -2.08 6.96 22.91
C PRO A 17 -1.32 6.15 21.85
N GLU A 18 -1.88 5.05 21.37
CA GLU A 18 -1.29 4.14 20.40
C GLU A 18 -1.12 4.83 19.04
N SER A 19 -2.14 5.57 18.60
CA SER A 19 -2.07 6.37 17.37
C SER A 19 -1.04 7.48 17.49
N LYS A 20 -1.01 8.19 18.62
CA LYS A 20 -0.02 9.22 18.90
C LYS A 20 1.40 8.65 18.87
N LYS A 21 1.62 7.46 19.45
CA LYS A 21 2.91 6.79 19.40
C LYS A 21 3.35 6.50 17.96
N ALA A 22 2.43 6.02 17.12
CA ALA A 22 2.70 5.79 15.71
C ALA A 22 2.98 7.10 14.96
N LEU A 23 2.20 8.15 15.19
CA LEU A 23 2.40 9.47 14.57
C LEU A 23 3.73 10.11 14.99
N ASN A 24 4.09 10.01 16.27
CA ASN A 24 5.32 10.57 16.80
C ASN A 24 6.56 9.98 16.13
N TRP A 25 6.53 8.72 15.69
CA TRP A 25 7.62 8.12 14.94
C TRP A 25 7.89 8.89 13.63
N TYR A 26 6.83 9.22 12.88
CA TYR A 26 6.96 10.01 11.65
C TYR A 26 7.37 11.46 11.93
N ILE A 27 6.76 12.08 12.96
CA ILE A 27 7.06 13.45 13.36
C ILE A 27 8.52 13.58 13.76
N LYS A 28 9.03 12.62 14.55
CA LYS A 28 10.43 12.57 14.95
C LYS A 28 11.35 12.48 13.74
N GLY A 29 11.08 11.56 12.81
CA GLY A 29 11.89 11.39 11.62
C GLY A 29 11.95 12.62 10.71
N LEU A 30 10.84 13.38 10.64
CA LEU A 30 10.81 14.65 9.91
C LEU A 30 11.67 15.72 10.61
N LYS A 31 11.59 15.82 11.93
CA LYS A 31 12.36 16.81 12.72
C LYS A 31 13.86 16.49 12.68
N GLU A 32 14.23 15.24 12.74
CA GLU A 32 15.62 14.77 12.68
C GLU A 32 16.18 14.68 11.25
N GLY A 33 15.33 14.91 10.22
CA GLY A 33 15.75 15.03 8.83
C GLY A 33 15.95 13.71 8.08
N TYR A 34 15.72 12.54 8.70
CA TYR A 34 15.85 11.24 8.01
C TYR A 34 14.57 10.76 7.35
N LEU A 35 13.44 11.43 7.57
CA LEU A 35 12.20 11.23 6.82
C LEU A 35 11.84 12.48 6.02
N GLN A 36 11.18 12.28 4.90
CA GLN A 36 10.59 13.37 4.14
C GLN A 36 9.17 13.03 3.68
N ILE A 37 8.36 14.06 3.47
CA ILE A 37 7.05 13.93 2.86
C ILE A 37 7.26 13.76 1.36
N ALA A 38 6.45 12.89 0.73
CA ALA A 38 6.46 12.71 -0.72
C ALA A 38 6.33 14.05 -1.45
N SER A 39 6.98 14.17 -2.60
CA SER A 39 6.87 15.35 -3.47
C SER A 39 5.42 15.57 -3.96
N ALA A 40 5.17 16.68 -4.63
CA ALA A 40 3.82 17.12 -5.02
C ALA A 40 3.00 16.09 -5.82
N ASN A 41 3.66 15.20 -6.58
CA ASN A 41 3.00 14.10 -7.29
C ASN A 41 2.53 12.96 -6.34
N GLY A 42 2.96 12.96 -5.08
CA GLY A 42 2.52 12.03 -4.04
C GLY A 42 3.05 10.59 -4.16
N TYR A 43 3.95 10.31 -5.08
CA TYR A 43 4.50 8.97 -5.31
C TYR A 43 5.98 8.86 -4.97
N LEU A 44 6.30 8.16 -3.88
CA LEU A 44 7.67 7.93 -3.43
C LEU A 44 8.51 7.10 -4.40
N SER A 45 7.88 6.23 -5.20
CA SER A 45 8.55 5.47 -6.26
C SER A 45 9.20 6.36 -7.30
N THR A 46 8.56 7.47 -7.65
CA THR A 46 9.12 8.49 -8.55
C THR A 46 10.29 9.21 -7.89
N ASP A 47 10.14 9.62 -6.63
CA ASP A 47 11.22 10.28 -5.88
C ASP A 47 12.46 9.37 -5.74
N PHE A 48 12.24 8.07 -5.48
CA PHE A 48 13.31 7.08 -5.44
C PHE A 48 13.93 6.84 -6.81
N GLY A 49 13.12 6.71 -7.87
CA GLY A 49 13.61 6.56 -9.24
C GLY A 49 14.48 7.74 -9.70
N HIS A 50 14.17 8.95 -9.22
CA HIS A 50 14.96 10.16 -9.44
C HIS A 50 16.10 10.35 -8.42
N GLN A 51 16.40 9.36 -7.59
CA GLN A 51 17.48 9.39 -6.58
C GLN A 51 17.35 10.53 -5.54
N LYS A 52 16.11 11.00 -5.28
CA LYS A 52 15.85 12.03 -4.27
C LYS A 52 15.77 11.48 -2.84
N VAL A 53 15.58 10.18 -2.71
CA VAL A 53 15.53 9.45 -1.42
C VAL A 53 16.37 8.19 -1.53
N ALA A 54 17.08 7.86 -0.46
CA ALA A 54 17.90 6.64 -0.39
C ALA A 54 17.05 5.38 -0.19
N MET A 55 15.86 5.51 0.41
CA MET A 55 14.97 4.40 0.74
C MET A 55 13.51 4.87 0.77
N PHE A 56 12.58 3.98 0.43
CA PHE A 56 11.15 4.22 0.66
C PHE A 56 10.42 2.91 0.99
N ILE A 57 9.26 3.02 1.61
CA ILE A 57 8.39 1.89 1.92
C ILE A 57 7.13 2.01 1.07
N SER A 58 6.77 0.96 0.35
CA SER A 58 5.60 0.96 -0.54
C SER A 58 5.05 -0.44 -0.79
N THR A 59 4.12 -0.55 -1.73
CA THR A 59 3.57 -1.84 -2.19
C THR A 59 4.52 -2.51 -3.18
N CYS A 60 4.35 -3.80 -3.41
CA CYS A 60 5.12 -4.55 -4.41
C CYS A 60 4.98 -3.98 -5.83
N ALA A 61 3.80 -3.48 -6.19
CA ALA A 61 3.55 -2.85 -7.49
C ALA A 61 4.39 -1.59 -7.76
N SER A 62 4.96 -0.98 -6.73
CA SER A 62 5.79 0.22 -6.89
C SER A 62 7.08 -0.02 -7.65
N GLU A 63 7.54 -1.26 -7.77
CA GLU A 63 8.77 -1.58 -8.51
C GLU A 63 8.66 -1.18 -10.00
N ALA A 64 7.50 -1.39 -10.62
CA ALA A 64 7.27 -0.96 -12.01
C ALA A 64 7.42 0.56 -12.15
N TYR A 65 6.88 1.33 -11.21
CA TYR A 65 6.98 2.80 -11.21
C TYR A 65 8.39 3.31 -10.88
N VAL A 66 9.15 2.60 -10.06
CA VAL A 66 10.58 2.89 -9.85
C VAL A 66 11.34 2.78 -11.16
N LYS A 67 11.15 1.68 -11.91
CA LYS A 67 11.78 1.48 -13.22
C LYS A 67 11.40 2.55 -14.22
N MET A 68 10.13 2.99 -14.23
CA MET A 68 9.69 4.12 -15.06
C MET A 68 10.38 5.43 -14.63
N GLY A 69 10.45 5.70 -13.33
CA GLY A 69 11.08 6.90 -12.79
C GLY A 69 12.60 6.98 -13.07
N MET A 70 13.28 5.84 -13.07
CA MET A 70 14.71 5.80 -13.44
C MET A 70 14.98 6.22 -14.89
N GLY A 71 14.06 6.00 -15.82
CA GLY A 71 14.22 6.33 -17.22
C GLY A 71 15.52 5.74 -17.80
N LYS A 72 16.38 6.63 -18.33
CA LYS A 72 17.72 6.26 -18.87
C LYS A 72 18.77 6.11 -17.77
N ASN A 73 18.59 6.75 -16.63
CA ASN A 73 19.55 6.78 -15.51
C ASN A 73 19.36 5.57 -14.58
N LYS A 74 19.60 4.38 -15.08
CA LYS A 74 19.45 3.15 -14.33
C LYS A 74 20.51 3.04 -13.23
N PHE A 75 20.11 2.68 -12.04
CA PHE A 75 20.98 2.37 -10.90
C PHE A 75 20.58 1.05 -10.24
N ASN A 76 21.50 0.47 -9.49
CA ASN A 76 21.22 -0.74 -8.70
C ASN A 76 20.51 -0.37 -7.41
N TYR A 77 19.47 -1.12 -7.07
CA TYR A 77 18.74 -1.02 -5.81
C TYR A 77 18.49 -2.41 -5.23
N GLY A 78 18.37 -2.47 -3.92
CA GLY A 78 17.96 -3.65 -3.19
C GLY A 78 16.47 -3.58 -2.82
N VAL A 79 15.89 -4.72 -2.47
CA VAL A 79 14.57 -4.83 -1.88
C VAL A 79 14.64 -5.69 -0.62
N ALA A 80 13.85 -5.36 0.37
CA ALA A 80 13.75 -6.10 1.62
C ALA A 80 12.30 -6.11 2.10
N PRO A 81 11.89 -7.13 2.88
CA PRO A 81 10.63 -7.08 3.60
C PRO A 81 10.59 -5.84 4.49
N ARG A 82 9.42 -5.19 4.57
CA ARG A 82 9.22 -4.08 5.49
C ARG A 82 9.49 -4.55 6.93
N PRO A 83 10.19 -3.78 7.76
CA PRO A 83 10.43 -4.11 9.16
C PRO A 83 9.15 -3.93 10.00
N SER A 84 8.13 -4.70 9.69
CA SER A 84 6.82 -4.67 10.31
C SER A 84 6.27 -6.09 10.40
N LYS A 85 5.66 -6.39 11.54
CA LYS A 85 4.98 -7.67 11.77
C LYS A 85 3.74 -7.84 10.88
N TYR A 86 3.08 -6.75 10.52
CA TYR A 86 1.82 -6.78 9.77
C TYR A 86 1.96 -6.12 8.40
N ASN A 87 1.34 -6.74 7.40
CA ASN A 87 1.25 -6.20 6.05
C ASN A 87 -0.22 -6.08 5.64
N VAL A 88 -0.57 -4.94 5.04
CA VAL A 88 -1.92 -4.72 4.49
C VAL A 88 -1.97 -5.35 3.12
N GLN A 89 -2.97 -6.19 2.88
CA GLN A 89 -3.28 -6.62 1.53
C GLN A 89 -4.00 -5.49 0.79
N GLN A 90 -3.52 -5.21 -0.40
CA GLN A 90 -4.14 -4.32 -1.37
C GLN A 90 -4.09 -5.00 -2.74
N GLY A 91 -4.99 -4.63 -3.62
CA GLY A 91 -5.00 -5.23 -4.95
C GLY A 91 -6.19 -4.76 -5.77
N THR A 92 -6.37 -5.45 -6.87
CA THR A 92 -7.51 -5.29 -7.77
C THR A 92 -8.26 -6.62 -7.81
N ASP A 93 -9.56 -6.56 -7.62
CA ASP A 93 -10.43 -7.72 -7.62
C ASP A 93 -11.19 -7.84 -8.93
N ILE A 94 -11.54 -9.07 -9.31
CA ILE A 94 -12.43 -9.35 -10.43
C ILE A 94 -13.73 -9.89 -9.87
N TYR A 95 -14.83 -9.20 -10.17
CA TYR A 95 -16.17 -9.58 -9.76
C TYR A 95 -17.00 -10.01 -10.96
N MET A 96 -17.83 -11.02 -10.77
CA MET A 96 -18.83 -11.44 -11.73
C MET A 96 -20.20 -10.96 -11.25
N PHE A 97 -20.92 -10.25 -12.11
CA PHE A 97 -22.29 -9.83 -11.81
C PHE A 97 -23.22 -11.06 -11.70
N ASN A 98 -24.13 -11.02 -10.72
CA ASN A 98 -25.13 -12.07 -10.54
C ASN A 98 -26.32 -11.93 -11.50
N LYS A 99 -26.46 -10.76 -12.14
CA LYS A 99 -27.46 -10.50 -13.20
C LYS A 99 -26.87 -10.87 -14.56
N GLY A 100 -27.68 -11.43 -15.42
CA GLY A 100 -27.28 -11.89 -16.76
C GLY A 100 -27.79 -13.31 -17.07
N THR A 101 -27.72 -13.70 -18.33
CA THR A 101 -28.11 -15.06 -18.77
C THR A 101 -27.10 -16.11 -18.27
N ALA A 102 -27.47 -17.39 -18.33
CA ALA A 102 -26.59 -18.48 -17.98
C ALA A 102 -25.32 -18.51 -18.86
N GLU A 103 -25.47 -18.21 -20.14
CA GLU A 103 -24.38 -18.14 -21.12
C GLU A 103 -23.42 -16.99 -20.80
N GLN A 104 -23.94 -15.80 -20.46
CA GLN A 104 -23.12 -14.66 -20.06
C GLN A 104 -22.32 -14.96 -18.78
N LYS A 105 -22.93 -15.61 -17.79
CA LYS A 105 -22.26 -16.01 -16.56
C LYS A 105 -21.18 -17.08 -16.84
N SER A 106 -21.49 -18.04 -17.70
CA SER A 106 -20.53 -19.07 -18.12
C SER A 106 -19.31 -18.44 -18.82
N ALA A 107 -19.54 -17.51 -19.75
CA ALA A 107 -18.46 -16.79 -20.43
C ALA A 107 -17.59 -15.97 -19.45
N ALA A 108 -18.22 -15.24 -18.53
CA ALA A 108 -17.51 -14.48 -17.51
C ALA A 108 -16.65 -15.39 -16.60
N PHE A 109 -17.18 -16.55 -16.21
CA PHE A 109 -16.45 -17.52 -15.42
C PHE A 109 -15.26 -18.12 -16.19
N MET A 110 -15.44 -18.40 -17.49
CA MET A 110 -14.34 -18.86 -18.35
C MET A 110 -13.22 -17.81 -18.43
N PHE A 111 -13.58 -16.52 -18.53
CA PHE A 111 -12.60 -15.44 -18.49
C PHE A 111 -11.83 -15.38 -17.15
N ILE A 112 -12.53 -15.52 -16.02
CA ILE A 112 -11.87 -15.59 -14.70
C ILE A 112 -10.89 -16.78 -14.65
N LYS A 113 -11.32 -17.96 -15.09
CA LYS A 113 -10.44 -19.15 -15.18
C LYS A 113 -9.22 -18.91 -16.08
N PHE A 114 -9.40 -18.24 -17.20
CA PHE A 114 -8.30 -17.87 -18.09
C PHE A 114 -7.29 -16.96 -17.39
N MET A 115 -7.77 -15.93 -16.67
CA MET A 115 -6.91 -15.03 -15.91
C MET A 115 -6.17 -15.73 -14.76
N LEU A 116 -6.75 -16.76 -14.16
CA LEU A 116 -6.15 -17.54 -13.08
C LEU A 116 -5.16 -18.62 -13.58
N SER A 117 -5.02 -18.82 -14.89
CA SER A 117 -4.03 -19.77 -15.40
C SER A 117 -2.61 -19.36 -15.03
N LYS A 118 -1.71 -20.35 -14.79
CA LYS A 118 -0.29 -20.10 -14.43
C LYS A 118 0.35 -19.10 -15.38
N ARG A 119 0.20 -19.32 -16.69
CA ARG A 119 0.79 -18.45 -17.73
C ARG A 119 0.34 -17.00 -17.60
N ASN A 120 -0.96 -16.77 -17.41
CA ASN A 120 -1.52 -15.42 -17.37
C ASN A 120 -1.23 -14.74 -16.05
N GLN A 121 -1.23 -15.48 -14.94
CA GLN A 121 -0.83 -14.94 -13.63
C GLN A 121 0.65 -14.49 -13.63
N LEU A 122 1.55 -15.26 -14.22
CA LEU A 122 2.96 -14.86 -14.36
C LEU A 122 3.09 -13.61 -15.25
N LYS A 123 2.39 -13.58 -16.40
CA LYS A 123 2.40 -12.40 -17.28
C LYS A 123 1.89 -11.15 -16.56
N LEU A 124 0.78 -11.25 -15.83
CA LEU A 124 0.20 -10.16 -15.09
C LEU A 124 1.17 -9.67 -14.00
N ALA A 125 1.72 -10.60 -13.22
CA ALA A 125 2.65 -10.27 -12.15
C ALA A 125 3.91 -9.57 -12.67
N HIS A 126 4.51 -10.04 -13.76
CA HIS A 126 5.69 -9.42 -14.36
C HIS A 126 5.38 -8.04 -14.97
N ALA A 127 4.22 -7.88 -15.60
CA ALA A 127 3.84 -6.62 -16.23
C ALA A 127 3.46 -5.52 -15.22
N THR A 128 2.88 -5.90 -14.08
CA THR A 128 2.29 -4.94 -13.13
C THR A 128 3.03 -4.86 -11.80
N GLY A 129 3.86 -5.85 -11.47
CA GLY A 129 4.46 -6.00 -10.14
C GLY A 129 3.47 -6.49 -9.07
N TYR A 130 2.23 -6.84 -9.45
CA TYR A 130 1.27 -7.43 -8.52
C TYR A 130 1.66 -8.84 -8.11
N MET A 131 1.35 -9.17 -6.86
CA MET A 131 1.56 -10.53 -6.36
C MET A 131 0.59 -11.52 -7.03
N PRO A 132 1.05 -12.69 -7.47
CA PRO A 132 0.16 -13.74 -7.96
C PRO A 132 -0.82 -14.19 -6.88
N VAL A 133 -2.07 -14.46 -7.27
CA VAL A 133 -3.11 -14.90 -6.31
C VAL A 133 -3.04 -16.39 -5.98
N LEU A 134 -2.31 -17.18 -6.78
CA LEU A 134 -2.13 -18.61 -6.56
C LEU A 134 -0.83 -18.88 -5.82
N ASN A 135 -0.92 -19.57 -4.67
CA ASN A 135 0.24 -19.98 -3.87
C ASN A 135 1.25 -20.82 -4.64
N SER A 136 0.78 -21.67 -5.56
CA SER A 136 1.64 -22.50 -6.42
C SER A 136 2.53 -21.66 -7.34
N ILE A 137 2.07 -20.47 -7.73
CA ILE A 137 2.84 -19.54 -8.55
C ILE A 137 3.73 -18.67 -7.67
N LEU A 138 3.19 -18.13 -6.60
CA LEU A 138 3.94 -17.31 -5.64
C LEU A 138 5.20 -18.02 -5.13
N LYS A 139 5.12 -19.34 -4.94
CA LYS A 139 6.22 -20.17 -4.46
C LYS A 139 7.11 -20.75 -5.58
N SER A 140 6.73 -20.60 -6.84
CA SER A 140 7.49 -21.15 -7.97
C SER A 140 8.76 -20.37 -8.29
N ASP A 141 9.76 -21.08 -8.79
CA ASP A 141 11.01 -20.48 -9.24
C ASP A 141 10.79 -19.55 -10.45
N ASP A 142 9.85 -19.89 -11.34
CA ASP A 142 9.46 -19.05 -12.47
C ASP A 142 9.08 -17.62 -12.03
N TYR A 143 8.49 -17.49 -10.84
CA TYR A 143 8.13 -16.20 -10.28
C TYR A 143 9.26 -15.61 -9.45
N LYS A 144 9.81 -16.35 -8.50
CA LYS A 144 10.80 -15.86 -7.53
C LYS A 144 12.12 -15.47 -8.15
N CYS A 145 12.56 -16.22 -9.17
CA CYS A 145 13.82 -15.98 -9.87
C CYS A 145 13.66 -15.08 -11.09
N SER A 146 12.56 -14.35 -11.18
CA SER A 146 12.32 -13.41 -12.27
C SER A 146 13.42 -12.36 -12.35
N LYS A 147 14.01 -12.21 -13.53
CA LYS A 147 14.95 -11.12 -13.83
C LYS A 147 14.26 -9.75 -13.89
N ASP A 148 12.94 -9.77 -14.06
CA ASP A 148 12.12 -8.58 -14.23
C ASP A 148 11.61 -7.99 -12.92
N SER A 149 11.76 -8.69 -11.78
CA SER A 149 11.31 -8.19 -10.49
C SER A 149 12.20 -8.66 -9.35
N LYS A 150 12.81 -7.71 -8.65
CA LYS A 150 13.54 -7.98 -7.40
C LYS A 150 12.59 -8.24 -6.23
N VAL A 151 11.38 -7.69 -6.29
CA VAL A 151 10.35 -7.85 -5.26
C VAL A 151 9.80 -9.27 -5.25
N ALA A 152 9.70 -9.95 -6.40
CA ALA A 152 9.19 -11.30 -6.51
C ALA A 152 9.91 -12.28 -5.58
N GLY A 153 11.23 -12.15 -5.41
CA GLY A 153 12.06 -13.02 -4.58
C GLY A 153 11.84 -12.89 -3.06
N ILE A 154 11.11 -11.87 -2.62
CA ILE A 154 10.88 -11.63 -1.17
C ILE A 154 9.41 -11.70 -0.75
N LEU A 155 8.47 -11.78 -1.68
CA LEU A 155 7.04 -11.67 -1.36
C LEU A 155 6.52 -12.81 -0.49
N ASP A 156 7.00 -14.02 -0.66
CA ASP A 156 6.63 -15.16 0.18
C ASP A 156 6.98 -14.94 1.67
N LYS A 157 8.02 -14.17 1.95
CA LYS A 157 8.43 -13.80 3.32
C LYS A 157 7.53 -12.73 3.93
N THR A 158 6.78 -11.99 3.12
CA THR A 158 5.93 -10.87 3.55
C THR A 158 4.47 -11.27 3.74
N THR A 159 4.08 -12.48 3.31
CA THR A 159 2.68 -12.91 3.29
C THR A 159 2.20 -13.57 4.59
N ALA A 160 3.08 -13.85 5.54
CA ALA A 160 2.74 -14.60 6.75
C ALA A 160 1.72 -13.90 7.67
N ASN A 161 1.69 -12.57 7.67
CA ASN A 161 0.81 -11.75 8.51
C ASN A 161 0.10 -10.66 7.68
N ILE A 162 -0.52 -11.08 6.59
CA ILE A 162 -1.38 -10.21 5.79
C ILE A 162 -2.71 -10.02 6.52
N TYR A 163 -3.21 -8.80 6.50
CA TYR A 163 -4.57 -8.49 6.93
C TYR A 163 -5.26 -7.60 5.88
N ASN A 164 -6.56 -7.78 5.77
CA ASN A 164 -7.42 -6.95 4.94
C ASN A 164 -7.96 -5.79 5.79
N LEU A 165 -8.09 -4.63 5.19
CA LEU A 165 -8.86 -3.55 5.80
C LEU A 165 -10.33 -3.92 5.71
N LYS A 166 -11.10 -3.60 6.75
CA LYS A 166 -12.53 -3.85 6.77
C LYS A 166 -13.22 -2.94 5.76
N ILE A 167 -14.08 -3.52 4.95
CA ILE A 167 -14.94 -2.77 4.03
C ILE A 167 -15.98 -2.03 4.86
N SER A 168 -16.01 -0.70 4.76
CA SER A 168 -17.04 0.16 5.34
C SER A 168 -17.84 0.84 4.23
N LYS A 169 -19.04 1.31 4.59
CA LYS A 169 -19.97 1.96 3.62
C LYS A 169 -19.33 3.12 2.86
N ASN A 170 -18.46 3.89 3.53
CA ASN A 170 -17.76 5.06 2.98
C ASN A 170 -16.23 4.92 3.00
N GLU A 171 -15.74 3.73 2.77
CA GLU A 171 -14.32 3.39 2.83
C GLU A 171 -13.43 4.38 2.07
N ASN A 172 -13.75 4.67 0.82
CA ASN A 172 -12.97 5.58 -0.01
C ASN A 172 -12.85 6.97 0.63
N ALA A 173 -13.95 7.55 1.09
CA ALA A 173 -13.94 8.87 1.74
C ALA A 173 -13.12 8.85 3.03
N ALA A 174 -13.23 7.80 3.85
CA ALA A 174 -12.47 7.64 5.08
C ALA A 174 -10.96 7.52 4.82
N TYR A 175 -10.54 6.74 3.81
CA TYR A 175 -9.12 6.60 3.45
C TYR A 175 -8.54 7.87 2.83
N PHE A 176 -9.28 8.56 1.97
CA PHE A 176 -8.86 9.87 1.47
C PHE A 176 -8.71 10.90 2.60
N GLN A 177 -9.65 10.90 3.57
CA GLN A 177 -9.56 11.76 4.73
C GLN A 177 -8.36 11.38 5.61
N LEU A 178 -8.09 10.10 5.82
CA LEU A 178 -6.93 9.64 6.58
C LEU A 178 -5.61 10.08 5.91
N LYS A 179 -5.49 9.94 4.59
CA LYS A 179 -4.36 10.44 3.81
C LYS A 179 -4.18 11.95 3.98
N SER A 180 -5.25 12.73 3.83
CA SER A 180 -5.24 14.19 3.98
C SER A 180 -4.87 14.60 5.41
N SER A 181 -5.36 13.86 6.41
CA SER A 181 -5.03 14.08 7.82
C SER A 181 -3.55 13.86 8.08
N MET A 182 -2.98 12.77 7.57
CA MET A 182 -1.54 12.49 7.70
C MET A 182 -0.70 13.60 7.06
N GLN A 183 -1.06 14.05 5.87
CA GLN A 183 -0.36 15.14 5.19
C GLN A 183 -0.42 16.45 6.00
N ALA A 184 -1.58 16.80 6.56
CA ALA A 184 -1.76 17.99 7.37
C ALA A 184 -0.92 17.94 8.66
N ILE A 185 -0.94 16.81 9.38
CA ILE A 185 -0.18 16.58 10.61
C ILE A 185 1.32 16.68 10.35
N LEU A 186 1.81 15.99 9.30
CA LEU A 186 3.22 15.98 8.97
C LEU A 186 3.71 17.33 8.43
N SER A 187 2.85 18.07 7.71
CA SER A 187 3.16 19.41 7.23
C SER A 187 3.27 20.41 8.40
N ALA A 188 2.37 20.34 9.38
CA ALA A 188 2.45 21.15 10.60
C ALA A 188 3.74 20.83 11.39
N ALA A 189 4.05 19.54 11.57
CA ALA A 189 5.29 19.11 12.23
C ALA A 189 6.55 19.64 11.54
N LYS A 190 6.58 19.62 10.19
CA LYS A 190 7.70 20.15 9.40
C LYS A 190 7.89 21.65 9.56
N LYS A 191 6.79 22.41 9.72
CA LYS A 191 6.84 23.85 9.96
C LYS A 191 7.21 24.21 11.41
N GLY A 192 7.23 23.26 12.33
CA GLY A 192 7.43 23.49 13.75
C GLY A 192 6.14 23.84 14.51
N ASP A 193 4.99 23.79 13.84
CA ASP A 193 3.70 24.07 14.43
C ASP A 193 3.26 22.97 15.42
N SER A 194 2.35 23.31 16.34
CA SER A 194 1.71 22.34 17.23
C SER A 194 0.82 21.38 16.43
N VAL A 195 1.10 20.08 16.51
CA VAL A 195 0.33 19.03 15.82
C VAL A 195 -0.97 18.66 16.55
N VAL A 196 -1.10 19.00 17.85
CA VAL A 196 -2.25 18.59 18.67
C VAL A 196 -3.58 19.15 18.15
N PRO A 197 -3.71 20.44 17.84
CA PRO A 197 -4.93 20.99 17.26
C PRO A 197 -5.25 20.36 15.90
N VAL A 198 -4.22 20.11 15.08
CA VAL A 198 -4.36 19.53 13.75
C VAL A 198 -4.89 18.09 13.84
N ILE A 199 -4.37 17.29 14.77
CA ILE A 199 -4.85 15.92 15.02
C ILE A 199 -6.32 15.95 15.43
N LYS A 200 -6.71 16.79 16.40
CA LYS A 200 -8.09 16.91 16.88
C LYS A 200 -9.06 17.30 15.75
N ALA A 201 -8.74 18.32 14.98
CA ALA A 201 -9.58 18.79 13.88
C ALA A 201 -9.75 17.72 12.78
N ASN A 202 -8.69 17.02 12.45
CA ASN A 202 -8.73 15.96 11.43
C ASN A 202 -9.42 14.68 11.95
N GLN A 203 -9.35 14.39 13.26
CA GLN A 203 -10.10 13.30 13.86
C GLN A 203 -11.61 13.49 13.71
N LEU A 204 -12.11 14.71 13.91
CA LEU A 204 -13.54 15.01 13.72
C LEU A 204 -13.96 14.75 12.26
N LYS A 205 -13.16 15.17 11.29
CA LYS A 205 -13.43 14.94 9.86
C LYS A 205 -13.42 13.43 9.53
N LEU A 206 -12.42 12.70 10.04
CA LEU A 206 -12.32 11.25 9.83
C LEU A 206 -13.52 10.50 10.44
N ALA A 207 -13.90 10.85 11.67
CA ALA A 207 -15.05 10.26 12.34
C ALA A 207 -16.37 10.49 11.57
N HIS A 208 -16.53 11.67 10.97
CA HIS A 208 -17.68 11.98 10.11
C HIS A 208 -17.71 11.09 8.86
N CYS A 209 -16.59 10.97 8.14
CA CYS A 209 -16.48 10.09 6.98
C CYS A 209 -16.71 8.61 7.32
N TRP A 210 -16.27 8.17 8.51
CA TRP A 210 -16.35 6.77 8.92
C TRP A 210 -17.75 6.32 9.33
N LYS A 211 -18.57 7.25 9.83
CA LYS A 211 -19.94 6.97 10.33
C LYS A 211 -21.00 7.01 9.25
N GLN A 212 -20.76 7.62 8.11
CA GLN A 212 -21.69 7.68 6.98
C GLN A 212 -21.64 6.39 6.16
#